data_d768aeb95219e0fb7cbdb834fcb69886
#
_entry.id   d768aeb95219e0fb7cbdb834fcb69886
#
_cell.length_a   1.000
_cell.length_b   1.000
_cell.length_c   1.000
_cell.angle_alpha   90.00
_cell.angle_beta   90.00
_cell.angle_gamma   90.00
#
_symmetry.space_group_name_H-M   'P 1'
#
loop_
_entity.id
_entity.type
_entity.pdbx_description
1 polymer ?
#
loop_
_entity_poly.entity_id
_entity_poly.type
_entity_poly.pdbx_seq_one_letter_code
_entity_poly.pdbx_strand_id
1 'polypeptide(L)'
;MHASAALLGAALAASVPVASAAGLEPAPGLPPAPPALQQVLDAVRGKAVIVNFWASWCEPCRKEMPALVELDEREPGVALVTVAVADRAADTRRFLADHLIGNTVVVPDPDQGIARAWNARMIPTTYVLDARHQPRYRVVGEADWRDAALQDRVRALAAGESEGRTE
;
A
#
# COMPACT_ATOMS: atom_id res chain seq x y z
N MET A 1 -52.01 21.63 -39.70
CA MET A 1 -51.41 20.38 -39.19
C MET A 1 -49.90 20.55 -39.13
N HIS A 2 -49.36 20.87 -37.94
CA HIS A 2 -47.94 21.13 -37.75
C HIS A 2 -47.42 20.03 -36.79
N ALA A 3 -46.54 19.14 -37.28
CA ALA A 3 -45.89 18.14 -36.50
C ALA A 3 -44.57 18.71 -35.97
N SER A 4 -44.46 18.86 -34.64
CA SER A 4 -43.22 19.22 -33.97
C SER A 4 -42.44 17.95 -33.67
N ALA A 5 -41.27 17.80 -34.26
CA ALA A 5 -40.34 16.76 -33.94
C ALA A 5 -39.47 17.19 -32.74
N ALA A 6 -39.57 16.47 -31.63
CA ALA A 6 -38.72 16.65 -30.46
C ALA A 6 -37.39 15.86 -30.67
N LEU A 7 -36.29 16.60 -30.71
CA LEU A 7 -34.93 16.01 -30.70
C LEU A 7 -34.53 15.68 -29.26
N LEU A 8 -34.50 14.39 -28.91
CA LEU A 8 -33.84 13.93 -27.69
C LEU A 8 -32.31 13.96 -27.88
N GLY A 9 -31.67 14.91 -27.23
CA GLY A 9 -30.22 14.95 -27.11
C GLY A 9 -29.74 13.96 -26.07
N ALA A 10 -29.09 12.86 -26.49
CA ALA A 10 -28.39 11.97 -25.60
C ALA A 10 -27.06 12.61 -25.14
N ALA A 11 -26.99 12.99 -23.87
CA ALA A 11 -25.74 13.44 -23.27
C ALA A 11 -24.81 12.20 -23.05
N LEU A 12 -23.77 12.08 -23.86
CA LEU A 12 -22.66 11.15 -23.58
C LEU A 12 -21.91 11.68 -22.35
N ALA A 13 -22.07 11.01 -21.23
CA ALA A 13 -21.20 11.20 -20.08
C ALA A 13 -19.80 10.67 -20.45
N ALA A 14 -18.88 11.59 -20.74
CA ALA A 14 -17.47 11.25 -20.91
C ALA A 14 -16.91 10.85 -19.53
N SER A 15 -16.68 9.56 -19.34
CA SER A 15 -15.90 9.06 -18.20
C SER A 15 -14.46 9.55 -18.34
N VAL A 16 -14.10 10.55 -17.55
CA VAL A 16 -12.72 11.02 -17.43
C VAL A 16 -11.92 9.89 -16.76
N PRO A 17 -10.85 9.36 -17.39
CA PRO A 17 -10.00 8.40 -16.71
C PRO A 17 -9.39 9.08 -15.49
N VAL A 18 -9.67 8.57 -14.30
CA VAL A 18 -8.98 8.99 -13.07
C VAL A 18 -7.52 8.66 -13.28
N ALA A 19 -6.69 9.69 -13.45
CA ALA A 19 -5.26 9.54 -13.54
C ALA A 19 -4.78 8.75 -12.31
N SER A 20 -4.10 7.62 -12.57
CA SER A 20 -3.52 6.81 -11.51
C SER A 20 -2.60 7.69 -10.68
N ALA A 21 -2.99 8.00 -9.45
CA ALA A 21 -2.15 8.80 -8.57
C ALA A 21 -0.88 7.99 -8.28
N ALA A 22 0.24 8.49 -8.78
CA ALA A 22 1.60 8.10 -8.38
C ALA A 22 1.83 6.58 -8.19
N GLY A 23 1.52 5.76 -9.21
CA GLY A 23 1.90 4.35 -9.18
C GLY A 23 1.02 3.41 -8.33
N LEU A 24 -0.06 3.91 -7.72
CA LEU A 24 -1.05 3.07 -7.03
C LEU A 24 -1.93 2.35 -8.05
N GLU A 25 -1.79 1.04 -8.13
CA GLU A 25 -2.67 0.16 -8.92
C GLU A 25 -3.68 -0.52 -8.00
N PRO A 26 -4.90 -0.83 -8.46
CA PRO A 26 -5.80 -1.69 -7.72
C PRO A 26 -5.09 -3.00 -7.33
N ALA A 27 -5.15 -3.37 -6.05
CA ALA A 27 -4.51 -4.60 -5.60
C ALA A 27 -5.27 -5.83 -6.14
N PRO A 28 -4.55 -6.88 -6.56
CA PRO A 28 -5.18 -8.17 -6.81
C PRO A 28 -5.71 -8.76 -5.50
N GLY A 29 -6.63 -9.71 -5.59
CA GLY A 29 -6.98 -10.53 -4.43
C GLY A 29 -5.74 -11.25 -3.91
N LEU A 30 -5.48 -11.16 -2.61
CA LEU A 30 -4.38 -11.84 -1.95
C LEU A 30 -4.87 -13.10 -1.23
N PRO A 31 -4.06 -14.15 -1.17
CA PRO A 31 -4.33 -15.28 -0.29
C PRO A 31 -4.24 -14.81 1.18
N PRO A 32 -4.75 -15.60 2.14
CA PRO A 32 -4.53 -15.33 3.56
C PRO A 32 -3.07 -15.06 3.86
N ALA A 33 -2.80 -14.11 4.76
CA ALA A 33 -1.43 -13.81 5.14
C ALA A 33 -0.77 -15.03 5.81
N PRO A 34 0.50 -15.32 5.49
CA PRO A 34 1.26 -16.32 6.22
C PRO A 34 1.31 -16.00 7.72
N PRO A 35 1.42 -17.01 8.60
CA PRO A 35 1.22 -16.84 10.05
C PRO A 35 2.02 -15.70 10.68
N ALA A 36 3.28 -15.54 10.32
CA ALA A 36 4.12 -14.46 10.88
C ALA A 36 3.62 -13.06 10.50
N LEU A 37 3.17 -12.87 9.26
CA LEU A 37 2.57 -11.61 8.81
C LEU A 37 1.18 -11.42 9.42
N GLN A 38 0.37 -12.49 9.49
CA GLN A 38 -0.98 -12.45 10.06
C GLN A 38 -0.95 -12.00 11.53
N GLN A 39 -0.01 -12.51 12.33
CA GLN A 39 0.14 -12.12 13.73
C GLN A 39 0.36 -10.61 13.89
N VAL A 40 1.16 -10.03 13.00
CA VAL A 40 1.43 -8.58 13.02
C VAL A 40 0.21 -7.79 12.57
N LEU A 41 -0.47 -8.24 11.51
CA LEU A 41 -1.72 -7.62 11.05
C LEU A 41 -2.79 -7.65 12.15
N ASP A 42 -2.89 -8.74 12.89
CA ASP A 42 -3.84 -8.85 14.00
C ASP A 42 -3.57 -7.82 15.11
N ALA A 43 -2.33 -7.43 15.33
CA ALA A 43 -1.95 -6.42 16.34
C ALA A 43 -2.33 -4.98 15.93
N VAL A 44 -2.56 -4.73 14.63
CA VAL A 44 -2.90 -3.41 14.08
C VAL A 44 -4.31 -3.35 13.49
N ARG A 45 -5.23 -4.19 14.00
CA ARG A 45 -6.63 -4.21 13.56
C ARG A 45 -7.28 -2.84 13.67
N GLY A 46 -8.12 -2.51 12.70
CA GLY A 46 -8.83 -1.24 12.64
C GLY A 46 -8.04 -0.07 12.07
N LYS A 47 -6.78 -0.30 11.71
CA LYS A 47 -5.96 0.66 10.96
C LYS A 47 -5.86 0.26 9.50
N ALA A 48 -5.73 1.24 8.60
CA ALA A 48 -5.18 0.97 7.28
C ALA A 48 -3.73 0.52 7.42
N VAL A 49 -3.29 -0.47 6.63
CA VAL A 49 -1.94 -1.02 6.78
C VAL A 49 -1.17 -0.89 5.48
N ILE A 50 0.02 -0.33 5.56
CA ILE A 50 1.00 -0.33 4.49
C ILE A 50 1.93 -1.52 4.75
N VAL A 51 1.87 -2.54 3.88
CA VAL A 51 2.76 -3.70 3.93
C VAL A 51 3.82 -3.54 2.87
N ASN A 52 5.05 -3.19 3.30
CA ASN A 52 6.18 -2.91 2.40
C ASN A 52 7.16 -4.08 2.40
N PHE A 53 7.40 -4.68 1.23
CA PHE A 53 8.40 -5.72 0.99
C PHE A 53 9.69 -5.07 0.55
N TRP A 54 10.75 -5.24 1.33
CA TRP A 54 12.02 -4.53 1.17
C TRP A 54 13.24 -5.37 1.60
N ALA A 55 14.44 -4.83 1.42
CA ALA A 55 15.67 -5.38 2.00
C ALA A 55 16.70 -4.26 2.24
N SER A 56 17.61 -4.48 3.19
CA SER A 56 18.68 -3.51 3.50
C SER A 56 19.67 -3.28 2.37
N TRP A 57 19.82 -4.24 1.46
CA TRP A 57 20.66 -4.15 0.26
C TRP A 57 19.97 -3.52 -0.96
N CYS A 58 18.65 -3.28 -0.89
CA CYS A 58 17.84 -2.75 -1.98
C CYS A 58 17.88 -1.21 -1.95
N GLU A 59 18.58 -0.59 -2.89
CA GLU A 59 18.77 0.88 -2.94
C GLU A 59 17.45 1.66 -3.04
N PRO A 60 16.48 1.35 -3.96
CA PRO A 60 15.21 2.07 -3.99
C PRO A 60 14.38 1.86 -2.72
N CYS A 61 14.44 0.68 -2.10
CA CYS A 61 13.76 0.44 -0.82
C CYS A 61 14.28 1.35 0.29
N ARG A 62 15.59 1.55 0.34
CA ARG A 62 16.24 2.41 1.34
C ARG A 62 15.86 3.87 1.17
N LYS A 63 15.63 4.33 -0.06
CA LYS A 63 15.20 5.70 -0.35
C LYS A 63 13.80 6.00 0.10
N GLU A 64 12.87 5.08 -0.08
CA GLU A 64 11.45 5.30 0.29
C GLU A 64 11.17 5.07 1.77
N MET A 65 11.96 4.24 2.46
CA MET A 65 11.72 3.84 3.85
C MET A 65 11.51 5.03 4.82
N PRO A 66 12.31 6.11 4.79
CA PRO A 66 12.08 7.26 5.69
C PRO A 66 10.70 7.92 5.49
N ALA A 67 10.22 7.99 4.26
CA ALA A 67 8.91 8.58 3.97
C ALA A 67 7.74 7.67 4.43
N LEU A 68 7.91 6.35 4.34
CA LEU A 68 6.97 5.38 4.89
C LEU A 68 6.88 5.47 6.42
N VAL A 69 8.01 5.55 7.10
CA VAL A 69 8.08 5.71 8.56
C VAL A 69 7.44 7.03 9.00
N GLU A 70 7.76 8.13 8.31
CA GLU A 70 7.17 9.43 8.57
C GLU A 70 5.63 9.43 8.42
N LEU A 71 5.10 8.69 7.45
CA LEU A 71 3.66 8.54 7.25
C LEU A 71 3.00 7.77 8.41
N ASP A 72 3.59 6.66 8.85
CA ASP A 72 3.15 5.87 10.00
C ASP A 72 3.11 6.71 11.29
N GLU A 73 4.17 7.48 11.53
CA GLU A 73 4.29 8.33 12.73
C GLU A 73 3.27 9.48 12.76
N ARG A 74 2.93 10.05 11.60
CA ARG A 74 2.01 11.19 11.49
C ARG A 74 0.54 10.82 11.44
N GLU A 75 0.22 9.59 11.03
CA GLU A 75 -1.15 9.16 10.74
C GLU A 75 -1.58 8.05 11.73
N PRO A 76 -2.23 8.38 12.85
CA PRO A 76 -2.59 7.38 13.87
C PRO A 76 -3.51 6.25 13.37
N GLY A 77 -4.26 6.51 12.29
CA GLY A 77 -5.14 5.53 11.63
C GLY A 77 -4.42 4.62 10.62
N VAL A 78 -3.12 4.83 10.41
CA VAL A 78 -2.28 4.03 9.51
C VAL A 78 -1.28 3.22 10.33
N ALA A 79 -0.84 2.10 9.82
CA ALA A 79 0.25 1.31 10.39
C ALA A 79 1.19 0.85 9.27
N LEU A 80 2.49 0.99 9.50
CA LEU A 80 3.53 0.44 8.63
C LEU A 80 3.96 -0.93 9.15
N VAL A 81 3.86 -1.94 8.30
CA VAL A 81 4.40 -3.27 8.51
C VAL A 81 5.40 -3.55 7.40
N THR A 82 6.65 -3.81 7.75
CA THR A 82 7.68 -4.12 6.78
C THR A 82 8.01 -5.61 6.76
N VAL A 83 8.27 -6.16 5.58
CA VAL A 83 8.70 -7.56 5.37
C VAL A 83 10.11 -7.53 4.79
N ALA A 84 11.09 -7.99 5.57
CA ALA A 84 12.50 -8.01 5.18
C ALA A 84 12.79 -9.27 4.35
N VAL A 85 12.81 -9.11 3.02
CA VAL A 85 12.86 -10.20 2.03
C VAL A 85 14.30 -10.60 1.73
N ALA A 86 14.63 -11.89 1.92
CA ALA A 86 15.98 -12.42 1.64
C ALA A 86 17.09 -11.57 2.28
N ASP A 87 16.81 -10.99 3.45
CA ASP A 87 17.71 -10.13 4.18
C ASP A 87 18.22 -10.78 5.46
N ARG A 88 19.46 -10.51 5.84
CA ARG A 88 20.00 -11.01 7.10
C ARG A 88 19.57 -10.10 8.24
N ALA A 89 19.08 -10.68 9.32
CA ALA A 89 18.61 -9.95 10.48
C ALA A 89 19.63 -8.93 11.04
N ALA A 90 20.93 -9.20 10.91
CA ALA A 90 21.99 -8.29 11.33
C ALA A 90 22.07 -7.05 10.43
N ASP A 91 21.90 -7.22 9.11
CA ASP A 91 21.96 -6.12 8.14
C ASP A 91 20.69 -5.28 8.20
N THR A 92 19.52 -5.92 8.35
CA THR A 92 18.24 -5.22 8.63
C THR A 92 18.36 -4.34 9.88
N ARG A 93 18.83 -4.90 11.02
CA ARG A 93 18.99 -4.12 12.26
C ARG A 93 19.98 -2.99 12.12
N ARG A 94 21.10 -3.22 11.42
CA ARG A 94 22.10 -2.16 11.16
C ARG A 94 21.48 -1.01 10.37
N PHE A 95 20.78 -1.32 9.27
CA PHE A 95 20.11 -0.30 8.47
C PHE A 95 19.13 0.55 9.30
N LEU A 96 18.28 -0.09 10.09
CA LEU A 96 17.31 0.61 10.95
C LEU A 96 18.01 1.50 11.99
N ALA A 97 19.08 1.01 12.61
CA ALA A 97 19.87 1.78 13.57
C ALA A 97 20.57 2.98 12.94
N ASP A 98 21.22 2.80 11.77
CA ASP A 98 21.93 3.85 11.06
C ASP A 98 21.00 4.98 10.57
N HIS A 99 19.71 4.68 10.37
CA HIS A 99 18.70 5.63 9.91
C HIS A 99 17.76 6.10 11.04
N LEU A 100 18.05 5.75 12.29
CA LEU A 100 17.25 6.09 13.49
C LEU A 100 15.79 5.64 13.41
N ILE A 101 15.53 4.53 12.72
CA ILE A 101 14.21 3.93 12.56
C ILE A 101 13.97 2.95 13.74
N GLY A 102 13.46 3.46 14.87
CA GLY A 102 13.36 2.70 16.12
C GLY A 102 12.11 1.84 16.29
N ASN A 103 10.98 2.27 15.74
CA ASN A 103 9.66 1.70 16.08
C ASN A 103 8.98 0.96 14.92
N THR A 104 9.66 0.76 13.81
CA THR A 104 9.08 0.08 12.65
C THR A 104 8.97 -1.42 12.89
N VAL A 105 7.78 -1.96 12.62
CA VAL A 105 7.52 -3.41 12.70
C VAL A 105 8.19 -4.11 11.53
N VAL A 106 9.03 -5.08 11.81
CA VAL A 106 9.73 -5.88 10.79
C VAL A 106 9.36 -7.35 10.93
N VAL A 107 8.83 -7.92 9.85
CA VAL A 107 8.61 -9.37 9.70
C VAL A 107 9.77 -9.94 8.89
N PRO A 108 10.60 -10.82 9.46
CA PRO A 108 11.67 -11.46 8.69
C PRO A 108 11.10 -12.45 7.67
N ASP A 109 11.61 -12.41 6.45
CA ASP A 109 11.25 -13.35 5.36
C ASP A 109 12.52 -13.85 4.63
N PRO A 110 13.44 -14.55 5.36
CA PRO A 110 14.72 -14.96 4.80
C PRO A 110 14.58 -15.93 3.63
N ASP A 111 13.53 -16.76 3.65
CA ASP A 111 13.26 -17.76 2.62
C ASP A 111 12.29 -17.24 1.54
N GLN A 112 11.91 -15.98 1.59
CA GLN A 112 10.98 -15.35 0.65
C GLN A 112 9.59 -16.02 0.60
N GLY A 113 9.20 -16.70 1.67
CA GLY A 113 7.93 -17.42 1.76
C GLY A 113 6.73 -16.48 1.74
N ILE A 114 6.81 -15.38 2.49
CA ILE A 114 5.76 -14.36 2.56
C ILE A 114 5.70 -13.60 1.23
N ALA A 115 6.85 -13.17 0.71
CA ALA A 115 6.94 -12.45 -0.56
C ALA A 115 6.38 -13.27 -1.72
N ARG A 116 6.69 -14.58 -1.80
CA ARG A 116 6.12 -15.46 -2.82
C ARG A 116 4.63 -15.65 -2.66
N ALA A 117 4.14 -15.84 -1.42
CA ALA A 117 2.71 -16.02 -1.16
C ALA A 117 1.90 -14.79 -1.60
N TRP A 118 2.41 -13.59 -1.39
CA TRP A 118 1.76 -12.35 -1.78
C TRP A 118 2.20 -11.81 -3.15
N ASN A 119 2.91 -12.61 -3.95
CA ASN A 119 3.38 -12.24 -5.28
C ASN A 119 4.24 -10.95 -5.33
N ALA A 120 4.98 -10.66 -4.24
CA ALA A 120 5.96 -9.59 -4.18
C ALA A 120 7.31 -10.07 -4.72
N ARG A 121 7.37 -10.35 -6.04
CA ARG A 121 8.54 -10.93 -6.71
C ARG A 121 9.66 -9.93 -6.97
N MET A 122 9.35 -8.67 -6.94
CA MET A 122 10.28 -7.53 -7.01
C MET A 122 10.18 -6.72 -5.73
N ILE A 123 11.28 -6.10 -5.32
CA ILE A 123 11.31 -5.16 -4.21
C ILE A 123 11.83 -3.79 -4.67
N PRO A 124 11.26 -2.69 -4.16
CA PRO A 124 10.14 -2.68 -3.24
C PRO A 124 8.83 -3.08 -3.93
N THR A 125 7.97 -3.78 -3.22
CA THR A 125 6.55 -3.94 -3.55
C THR A 125 5.77 -3.58 -2.29
N THR A 126 4.74 -2.76 -2.43
CA THR A 126 3.93 -2.31 -1.31
C THR A 126 2.47 -2.61 -1.57
N TYR A 127 1.80 -3.20 -0.59
CA TYR A 127 0.36 -3.33 -0.56
C TYR A 127 -0.23 -2.36 0.46
N VAL A 128 -1.32 -1.69 0.10
CA VAL A 128 -2.09 -0.87 1.02
C VAL A 128 -3.41 -1.57 1.28
N LEU A 129 -3.63 -1.89 2.55
CA LEU A 129 -4.83 -2.56 3.05
C LEU A 129 -5.73 -1.53 3.73
N ASP A 130 -7.04 -1.70 3.63
CA ASP A 130 -7.99 -0.88 4.39
C ASP A 130 -8.06 -1.31 5.88
N ALA A 131 -8.87 -0.62 6.68
CA ALA A 131 -9.05 -0.92 8.11
C ALA A 131 -9.62 -2.32 8.42
N ARG A 132 -10.13 -3.03 7.40
CA ARG A 132 -10.56 -4.43 7.47
C ARG A 132 -9.49 -5.39 6.95
N HIS A 133 -8.30 -4.86 6.65
CA HIS A 133 -7.16 -5.56 6.04
C HIS A 133 -7.47 -6.18 4.68
N GLN A 134 -8.43 -5.60 3.93
CA GLN A 134 -8.63 -5.97 2.54
C GLN A 134 -7.62 -5.23 1.66
N PRO A 135 -6.93 -5.92 0.74
CA PRO A 135 -5.98 -5.26 -0.16
C PRO A 135 -6.73 -4.32 -1.11
N ARG A 136 -6.32 -3.07 -1.14
CA ARG A 136 -6.94 -2.02 -1.96
C ARG A 136 -6.01 -1.54 -3.07
N TYR A 137 -4.75 -1.32 -2.73
CA TYR A 137 -3.76 -0.85 -3.68
C TYR A 137 -2.47 -1.68 -3.62
N ARG A 138 -1.77 -1.71 -4.74
CA ARG A 138 -0.43 -2.24 -4.88
C ARG A 138 0.45 -1.21 -5.59
N VAL A 139 1.70 -1.11 -5.16
CA VAL A 139 2.79 -0.40 -5.84
C VAL A 139 3.91 -1.39 -6.09
N VAL A 140 4.43 -1.41 -7.30
CA VAL A 140 5.61 -2.20 -7.66
C VAL A 140 6.72 -1.25 -8.07
N GLY A 141 7.85 -1.30 -7.36
CA GLY A 141 8.94 -0.33 -7.48
C GLY A 141 8.82 0.82 -6.49
N GLU A 142 9.81 1.72 -6.53
CA GLU A 142 9.88 2.91 -5.68
C GLU A 142 8.69 3.85 -5.92
N ALA A 143 8.14 4.41 -4.84
CA ALA A 143 7.10 5.42 -4.90
C ALA A 143 7.46 6.64 -4.03
N ASP A 144 6.89 7.79 -4.40
CA ASP A 144 6.98 8.99 -3.56
C ASP A 144 5.89 8.98 -2.49
N TRP A 145 6.20 8.42 -1.33
CA TRP A 145 5.28 8.36 -0.18
C TRP A 145 5.02 9.71 0.48
N ARG A 146 5.67 10.80 -0.02
CA ARG A 146 5.36 12.19 0.36
C ARG A 146 4.35 12.84 -0.59
N ASP A 147 4.02 12.21 -1.71
CA ASP A 147 2.98 12.70 -2.62
C ASP A 147 1.63 12.83 -1.90
N ALA A 148 1.04 14.02 -1.97
CA ALA A 148 -0.17 14.33 -1.24
C ALA A 148 -1.36 13.47 -1.69
N ALA A 149 -1.50 13.20 -2.99
CA ALA A 149 -2.61 12.40 -3.52
C ALA A 149 -2.49 10.93 -3.09
N LEU A 150 -1.27 10.40 -3.00
CA LEU A 150 -1.02 9.06 -2.46
C LEU A 150 -1.40 9.01 -0.97
N GLN A 151 -0.95 9.97 -0.18
CA GLN A 151 -1.25 10.04 1.25
C GLN A 151 -2.76 10.19 1.51
N ASP A 152 -3.46 11.01 0.72
CA ASP A 152 -4.92 11.19 0.83
C ASP A 152 -5.67 9.87 0.60
N ARG A 153 -5.24 9.05 -0.37
CA ARG A 153 -5.83 7.72 -0.58
C ARG A 153 -5.60 6.78 0.59
N VAL A 154 -4.40 6.79 1.18
CA VAL A 154 -4.11 5.98 2.38
C VAL A 154 -4.98 6.43 3.56
N ARG A 155 -5.13 7.75 3.77
CA ARG A 155 -6.00 8.30 4.83
C ARG A 155 -7.47 7.93 4.64
N ALA A 156 -7.97 7.99 3.40
CA ALA A 156 -9.35 7.59 3.09
C ALA A 156 -9.63 6.13 3.49
N LEU A 157 -8.67 5.22 3.26
CA LEU A 157 -8.79 3.82 3.68
C LEU A 157 -8.79 3.66 5.21
N ALA A 158 -8.04 4.49 5.93
CA ALA A 158 -8.03 4.51 7.40
C ALA A 158 -9.36 5.04 7.96
N ALA A 159 -9.99 6.01 7.29
CA ALA A 159 -11.32 6.53 7.65
C ALA A 159 -12.47 5.57 7.31
N GLY A 160 -12.19 4.46 6.61
CA GLY A 160 -13.22 3.51 6.17
C GLY A 160 -14.00 3.96 4.92
N GLU A 161 -13.53 5.01 4.25
CA GLU A 161 -14.07 5.47 2.99
C GLU A 161 -13.62 4.53 1.86
N SER A 162 -14.44 3.53 1.55
CA SER A 162 -14.24 2.78 0.32
C SER A 162 -14.67 3.66 -0.85
N GLU A 163 -13.77 3.93 -1.81
CA GLU A 163 -14.19 4.47 -3.10
C GLU A 163 -15.33 3.59 -3.63
N GLY A 164 -16.51 4.21 -3.81
CA GLY A 164 -17.74 3.52 -4.12
C GLY A 164 -17.56 2.57 -5.29
N ARG A 165 -17.94 1.33 -5.05
CA ARG A 165 -18.18 0.36 -6.12
C ARG A 165 -19.36 0.93 -6.92
N THR A 166 -19.09 1.57 -8.04
CA THR A 166 -20.10 1.79 -9.08
C THR A 166 -20.51 0.42 -9.58
N GLU A 167 -21.71 -0.03 -9.17
CA GLU A 167 -22.42 -1.13 -9.80
C GLU A 167 -22.73 -0.81 -11.25
#